data_e29c0be2b8e28c98311dc5ebeded530d
#
_entry.id   e29c0be2b8e28c98311dc5ebeded530d
#
_cell.length_a   1.000
_cell.length_b   1.000
_cell.length_c   1.000
_cell.angle_alpha   90.00
_cell.angle_beta   90.00
_cell.angle_gamma   90.00
#
_symmetry.space_group_name_H-M   'P 1'
#
loop_
_entity.id
_entity.type
_entity.pdbx_description
1 polymer ?
#
loop_
_entity_poly.entity_id
_entity_poly.type
_entity_poly.pdbx_seq_one_letter_code
_entity_poly.pdbx_strand_id
1 'polypeptide(L)'
;MLKQMIEFLINCWPSLILTALAAYLLGSLNSAIIVTKLFSHSDIRDSGSGNAGATNVLRSQGKLPALFTTVGDLGKSMAAVFIGGLLVSGLNSSYTGGSMKFVLVGKFLAGLFCIIGHLYPLYFGFRGGKGVLTTLGMMLILDWRVALICLAVFTAMGLIFKMVSLGSICAGITLPILTGIFGRLVDGNSAATVLFCIAMTTAIALILIFKHIPNIKRIIKGTESKIGSKK
;
A
#
# COMPACT_ATOMS: atom_id res chain seq x y z
N MET A 1 8.13 27.30 -5.90
CA MET A 1 7.68 25.96 -5.45
C MET A 1 8.82 25.06 -5.01
N LEU A 2 9.87 24.83 -5.81
CA LEU A 2 11.04 24.02 -5.39
C LEU A 2 11.68 24.57 -4.11
N LYS A 3 11.93 25.88 -4.04
CA LYS A 3 12.46 26.56 -2.84
C LYS A 3 11.58 26.32 -1.61
N GLN A 4 10.26 26.47 -1.71
CA GLN A 4 9.32 26.21 -0.61
C GLN A 4 9.33 24.74 -0.16
N MET A 5 9.48 23.80 -1.11
CA MET A 5 9.58 22.38 -0.77
C MET A 5 10.89 22.07 -0.04
N ILE A 6 12.01 22.65 -0.48
CA ILE A 6 13.31 22.50 0.20
C ILE A 6 13.25 23.09 1.61
N GLU A 7 12.72 24.29 1.75
CA GLU A 7 12.53 24.96 3.06
C GLU A 7 11.63 24.11 3.98
N PHE A 8 10.54 23.56 3.46
CA PHE A 8 9.66 22.63 4.21
C PHE A 8 10.45 21.40 4.67
N LEU A 9 11.21 20.75 3.79
CA LEU A 9 11.99 19.55 4.16
C LEU A 9 13.04 19.87 5.22
N ILE A 10 13.74 21.03 5.11
CA ILE A 10 14.76 21.44 6.08
C ILE A 10 14.15 21.80 7.44
N ASN A 11 13.00 22.45 7.48
CA ASN A 11 12.43 22.93 8.75
C ASN A 11 11.49 21.89 9.41
N CYS A 12 10.93 20.98 8.64
CA CYS A 12 9.94 20.00 9.11
C CYS A 12 10.48 18.56 9.19
N TRP A 13 11.79 18.33 9.01
CA TRP A 13 12.38 16.99 9.03
C TRP A 13 12.06 16.17 10.31
N PRO A 14 11.96 16.75 11.54
CA PRO A 14 11.64 15.93 12.70
C PRO A 14 10.24 15.31 12.60
N SER A 15 9.26 16.08 12.12
CA SER A 15 7.89 15.58 11.93
C SER A 15 7.80 14.55 10.80
N LEU A 16 8.61 14.69 9.75
CA LEU A 16 8.69 13.72 8.67
C LEU A 16 9.31 12.41 9.13
N ILE A 17 10.39 12.46 9.94
CA ILE A 17 10.98 11.25 10.55
C ILE A 17 9.98 10.58 11.49
N LEU A 18 9.33 11.34 12.36
CA LEU A 18 8.31 10.80 13.27
C LEU A 18 7.17 10.13 12.50
N THR A 19 6.71 10.77 11.41
CA THR A 19 5.68 10.22 10.52
C THR A 19 6.14 8.92 9.89
N ALA A 20 7.36 8.87 9.37
CA ALA A 20 7.92 7.67 8.74
C ALA A 20 8.06 6.52 9.74
N LEU A 21 8.59 6.80 10.94
CA LEU A 21 8.75 5.79 12.01
C LEU A 21 7.40 5.26 12.49
N ALA A 22 6.46 6.13 12.82
CA ALA A 22 5.13 5.75 13.27
C ALA A 22 4.41 4.88 12.21
N ALA A 23 4.46 5.30 10.96
CA ALA A 23 3.85 4.57 9.85
C ALA A 23 4.53 3.22 9.59
N TYR A 24 5.86 3.15 9.68
CA TYR A 24 6.60 1.89 9.57
C TYR A 24 6.25 0.91 10.69
N LEU A 25 6.19 1.37 11.94
CA LEU A 25 5.81 0.54 13.08
C LEU A 25 4.37 0.03 12.94
N LEU A 26 3.44 0.90 12.55
CA LEU A 26 2.05 0.51 12.29
C LEU A 26 1.94 -0.48 11.11
N GLY A 27 2.68 -0.24 10.03
CA GLY A 27 2.78 -1.14 8.89
C GLY A 27 3.34 -2.52 9.26
N SER A 28 4.29 -2.54 10.22
CA SER A 28 4.93 -3.77 10.72
C SER A 28 3.98 -4.69 11.49
N LEU A 29 2.79 -4.22 11.91
CA LEU A 29 1.70 -5.07 12.39
C LEU A 29 1.13 -5.86 11.20
N ASN A 30 1.71 -7.02 10.92
CA ASN A 30 1.27 -7.85 9.79
C ASN A 30 0.00 -8.62 10.15
N SER A 31 -1.14 -8.18 9.62
CA SER A 31 -2.46 -8.73 9.95
C SER A 31 -2.58 -10.22 9.61
N ALA A 32 -1.94 -10.69 8.53
CA ALA A 32 -1.99 -12.10 8.16
C ALA A 32 -1.32 -12.99 9.21
N ILE A 33 -0.14 -12.59 9.71
CA ILE A 33 0.58 -13.35 10.75
C ILE A 33 -0.19 -13.30 12.07
N ILE A 34 -0.67 -12.14 12.46
CA ILE A 34 -1.42 -11.95 13.73
C ILE A 34 -2.69 -12.79 13.70
N VAL A 35 -3.50 -12.65 12.66
CA VAL A 35 -4.79 -13.36 12.55
C VAL A 35 -4.58 -14.87 12.53
N THR A 36 -3.60 -15.38 11.78
CA THR A 36 -3.40 -16.83 11.71
C THR A 36 -2.85 -17.43 13.00
N LYS A 37 -2.04 -16.68 13.74
CA LYS A 37 -1.63 -17.08 15.09
C LYS A 37 -2.80 -17.14 16.07
N LEU A 38 -3.77 -16.20 15.95
CA LEU A 38 -4.95 -16.17 16.83
C LEU A 38 -5.97 -17.27 16.48
N PHE A 39 -6.18 -17.56 15.20
CA PHE A 39 -7.22 -18.50 14.75
C PHE A 39 -6.75 -19.97 14.70
N SER A 40 -5.49 -20.21 14.40
CA SER A 40 -4.98 -21.59 14.15
C SER A 40 -3.64 -21.88 14.81
N HIS A 41 -3.13 -20.97 15.67
CA HIS A 41 -1.86 -21.11 16.37
C HIS A 41 -0.68 -21.42 15.43
N SER A 42 -0.77 -21.04 14.15
CA SER A 42 0.21 -21.33 13.10
C SER A 42 0.74 -20.04 12.44
N ASP A 43 1.91 -20.14 11.82
CA ASP A 43 2.44 -19.04 11.02
C ASP A 43 2.03 -19.24 9.56
N ILE A 44 1.37 -18.26 8.97
CA ILE A 44 0.93 -18.31 7.57
C ILE A 44 2.10 -18.48 6.58
N ARG A 45 3.32 -18.10 6.99
CA ARG A 45 4.51 -18.21 6.16
C ARG A 45 4.98 -19.65 5.96
N ASP A 46 4.51 -20.57 6.82
CA ASP A 46 4.79 -22.01 6.72
C ASP A 46 3.69 -22.75 5.91
N SER A 47 2.70 -22.01 5.38
CA SER A 47 1.56 -22.58 4.68
C SER A 47 1.39 -22.00 3.28
N GLY A 48 0.86 -22.81 2.36
CA GLY A 48 0.47 -22.40 1.01
C GLY A 48 1.60 -21.79 0.20
N SER A 49 1.49 -20.48 -0.13
CA SER A 49 2.52 -19.77 -0.92
C SER A 49 3.65 -19.18 -0.08
N GLY A 50 3.60 -19.30 1.24
CA GLY A 50 4.56 -18.69 2.16
C GLY A 50 4.45 -17.16 2.28
N ASN A 51 3.49 -16.53 1.60
CA ASN A 51 3.31 -15.08 1.64
C ASN A 51 2.38 -14.66 2.79
N ALA A 52 2.80 -13.67 3.59
CA ALA A 52 1.99 -13.14 4.69
C ALA A 52 0.95 -12.12 4.17
N GLY A 53 -0.14 -12.61 3.57
CA GLY A 53 -1.21 -11.78 3.02
C GLY A 53 -2.53 -12.52 2.85
N ALA A 54 -3.63 -11.76 2.73
CA ALA A 54 -5.01 -12.25 2.76
C ALA A 54 -5.30 -13.39 1.75
N THR A 55 -4.71 -13.35 0.55
CA THR A 55 -4.90 -14.41 -0.46
C THR A 55 -4.34 -15.76 0.01
N ASN A 56 -3.19 -15.76 0.71
CA ASN A 56 -2.63 -16.98 1.26
C ASN A 56 -3.47 -17.47 2.46
N VAL A 57 -3.90 -16.54 3.32
CA VAL A 57 -4.81 -16.85 4.44
C VAL A 57 -6.11 -17.46 3.93
N LEU A 58 -6.71 -16.90 2.87
CA LEU A 58 -7.94 -17.43 2.27
C LEU A 58 -7.77 -18.89 1.79
N ARG A 59 -6.63 -19.19 1.18
CA ARG A 59 -6.34 -20.54 0.67
C ARG A 59 -6.05 -21.56 1.76
N SER A 60 -5.38 -21.14 2.83
CA SER A 60 -4.87 -22.03 3.89
C SER A 60 -5.81 -22.14 5.08
N GLN A 61 -6.57 -21.09 5.40
CA GLN A 61 -7.37 -21.02 6.64
C GLN A 61 -8.82 -20.58 6.43
N GLY A 62 -9.21 -20.29 5.17
CA GLY A 62 -10.59 -19.99 4.82
C GLY A 62 -10.97 -18.51 4.91
N LYS A 63 -12.30 -18.26 4.79
CA LYS A 63 -12.85 -16.93 4.53
C LYS A 63 -12.76 -15.98 5.71
N LEU A 64 -13.07 -16.46 6.93
CA LEU A 64 -13.15 -15.58 8.11
C LEU A 64 -11.78 -15.01 8.51
N PRO A 65 -10.70 -15.79 8.65
CA PRO A 65 -9.37 -15.26 8.88
C PRO A 65 -8.90 -14.33 7.75
N ALA A 66 -9.25 -14.64 6.48
CA ALA A 66 -8.91 -13.77 5.35
C ALA A 66 -9.62 -12.42 5.41
N LEU A 67 -10.87 -12.38 5.86
CA LEU A 67 -11.62 -11.14 6.07
C LEU A 67 -10.94 -10.26 7.12
N PHE A 68 -10.59 -10.81 8.30
CA PHE A 68 -9.88 -10.06 9.34
C PHE A 68 -8.51 -9.58 8.87
N THR A 69 -7.78 -10.39 8.09
CA THR A 69 -6.53 -9.98 7.47
C THR A 69 -6.73 -8.80 6.51
N THR A 70 -7.77 -8.86 5.69
CA THR A 70 -8.10 -7.79 4.72
C THR A 70 -8.44 -6.49 5.44
N VAL A 71 -9.34 -6.55 6.42
CA VAL A 71 -9.74 -5.38 7.22
C VAL A 71 -8.55 -4.79 7.96
N GLY A 72 -7.70 -5.63 8.57
CA GLY A 72 -6.51 -5.18 9.28
C GLY A 72 -5.48 -4.51 8.38
N ASP A 73 -5.21 -5.06 7.19
CA ASP A 73 -4.23 -4.48 6.25
C ASP A 73 -4.73 -3.19 5.60
N LEU A 74 -6.03 -3.08 5.30
CA LEU A 74 -6.66 -1.84 4.85
C LEU A 74 -6.64 -0.79 5.98
N GLY A 75 -7.15 -1.16 7.15
CA GLY A 75 -7.31 -0.25 8.29
C GLY A 75 -6.00 0.35 8.77
N LYS A 76 -4.93 -0.46 8.89
CA LYS A 76 -3.63 0.05 9.34
C LYS A 76 -3.04 1.09 8.37
N SER A 77 -3.20 0.89 7.05
CA SER A 77 -2.68 1.85 6.08
C SER A 77 -3.52 3.11 5.98
N MET A 78 -4.85 2.99 6.10
CA MET A 78 -5.75 4.15 6.22
C MET A 78 -5.38 4.97 7.46
N ALA A 79 -5.20 4.31 8.61
CA ALA A 79 -4.79 4.96 9.86
C ALA A 79 -3.40 5.63 9.73
N ALA A 80 -2.42 4.95 9.12
CA ALA A 80 -1.08 5.50 8.91
C ALA A 80 -1.12 6.79 8.08
N VAL A 81 -1.85 6.78 6.97
CA VAL A 81 -1.99 7.95 6.07
C VAL A 81 -2.71 9.11 6.78
N PHE A 82 -3.77 8.81 7.53
CA PHE A 82 -4.50 9.80 8.30
C PHE A 82 -3.61 10.43 9.38
N ILE A 83 -2.95 9.61 10.20
CA ILE A 83 -2.02 10.05 11.25
C ILE A 83 -0.86 10.85 10.65
N GLY A 84 -0.27 10.41 9.52
CA GLY A 84 0.81 11.14 8.85
C GLY A 84 0.39 12.52 8.38
N GLY A 85 -0.84 12.66 7.88
CA GLY A 85 -1.42 13.97 7.57
C GLY A 85 -1.55 14.86 8.80
N LEU A 86 -2.04 14.31 9.91
CA LEU A 86 -2.21 15.04 11.18
C LEU A 86 -0.85 15.46 11.79
N LEU A 87 0.14 14.57 11.80
CA LEU A 87 1.46 14.88 12.34
C LEU A 87 2.13 16.03 11.59
N VAL A 88 2.08 16.00 10.25
CA VAL A 88 2.67 17.08 9.45
C VAL A 88 1.88 18.38 9.58
N SER A 89 0.55 18.36 9.60
CA SER A 89 -0.24 19.57 9.75
C SER A 89 -0.16 20.16 11.16
N GLY A 90 -0.23 19.33 12.19
CA GLY A 90 -0.24 19.77 13.58
C GLY A 90 1.10 20.28 14.09
N LEU A 91 2.18 19.51 13.85
CA LEU A 91 3.52 19.88 14.33
C LEU A 91 4.15 21.03 13.54
N ASN A 92 3.66 21.32 12.34
CA ASN A 92 4.20 22.36 11.46
C ASN A 92 3.15 23.40 11.07
N SER A 93 2.16 23.64 11.91
CA SER A 93 1.03 24.53 11.61
C SER A 93 1.49 25.96 11.26
N SER A 94 2.50 26.48 11.95
CA SER A 94 3.11 27.78 11.68
C SER A 94 3.84 27.85 10.34
N TYR A 95 4.34 26.73 9.85
CA TYR A 95 5.08 26.63 8.59
C TYR A 95 4.20 26.24 7.41
N THR A 96 3.28 25.30 7.64
CA THR A 96 2.38 24.81 6.59
C THR A 96 1.26 25.79 6.28
N GLY A 97 0.90 26.67 7.21
CA GLY A 97 -0.20 27.63 7.09
C GLY A 97 -1.52 26.94 6.64
N GLY A 98 -1.68 25.64 6.96
CA GLY A 98 -2.79 24.83 6.49
C GLY A 98 -2.69 24.42 5.02
N SER A 99 -1.54 24.60 4.36
CA SER A 99 -1.36 24.23 2.95
C SER A 99 -1.52 22.73 2.73
N MET A 100 -2.55 22.34 2.00
CA MET A 100 -2.83 20.95 1.61
C MET A 100 -1.65 20.24 0.94
N LYS A 101 -0.74 20.99 0.28
CA LYS A 101 0.42 20.43 -0.41
C LYS A 101 1.40 19.73 0.55
N PHE A 102 1.67 20.34 1.70
CA PHE A 102 2.59 19.77 2.69
C PHE A 102 1.94 18.61 3.46
N VAL A 103 0.65 18.71 3.74
CA VAL A 103 -0.14 17.59 4.30
C VAL A 103 -0.11 16.38 3.38
N LEU A 104 -0.18 16.60 2.06
CA LEU A 104 -0.09 15.54 1.06
C LEU A 104 1.26 14.81 1.10
N VAL A 105 2.37 15.55 1.30
CA VAL A 105 3.70 14.95 1.49
C VAL A 105 3.71 14.01 2.70
N GLY A 106 3.17 14.45 3.83
CA GLY A 106 3.06 13.62 5.04
C GLY A 106 2.22 12.35 4.83
N LYS A 107 1.09 12.49 4.14
CA LYS A 107 0.22 11.35 3.80
C LYS A 107 0.91 10.32 2.90
N PHE A 108 1.59 10.77 1.83
CA PHE A 108 2.34 9.86 0.95
C PHE A 108 3.51 9.19 1.66
N LEU A 109 4.25 9.96 2.47
CA LEU A 109 5.36 9.43 3.27
C LEU A 109 4.87 8.33 4.22
N ALA A 110 3.80 8.59 4.97
CA ALA A 110 3.19 7.62 5.87
C ALA A 110 2.72 6.36 5.13
N GLY A 111 2.04 6.52 3.99
CA GLY A 111 1.61 5.40 3.16
C GLY A 111 2.77 4.54 2.69
N LEU A 112 3.82 5.16 2.16
CA LEU A 112 5.02 4.47 1.70
C LEU A 112 5.70 3.69 2.83
N PHE A 113 5.93 4.31 3.99
CA PHE A 113 6.57 3.65 5.13
C PHE A 113 5.67 2.58 5.76
N CYS A 114 4.36 2.74 5.75
CA CYS A 114 3.42 1.68 6.14
C CYS A 114 3.51 0.47 5.21
N ILE A 115 3.62 0.69 3.89
CA ILE A 115 3.83 -0.38 2.90
C ILE A 115 5.18 -1.06 3.18
N ILE A 116 6.27 -0.31 3.38
CA ILE A 116 7.59 -0.87 3.70
C ILE A 116 7.52 -1.72 4.98
N GLY A 117 6.84 -1.23 6.02
CA GLY A 117 6.60 -1.99 7.26
C GLY A 117 5.82 -3.28 7.03
N HIS A 118 4.80 -3.27 6.18
CA HIS A 118 4.07 -4.49 5.81
C HIS A 118 4.94 -5.49 5.02
N LEU A 119 5.84 -5.02 4.16
CA LEU A 119 6.75 -5.85 3.38
C LEU A 119 7.88 -6.44 4.22
N TYR A 120 8.39 -5.63 5.14
CA TYR A 120 9.53 -5.93 6.00
C TYR A 120 9.20 -5.63 7.47
N PRO A 121 8.28 -6.41 8.07
CA PRO A 121 7.75 -6.13 9.40
C PRO A 121 8.80 -6.39 10.48
N LEU A 122 9.08 -5.35 11.28
CA LEU A 122 10.04 -5.38 12.39
C LEU A 122 9.72 -6.52 13.37
N TYR A 123 8.44 -6.65 13.75
CA TYR A 123 7.99 -7.60 14.77
C TYR A 123 8.01 -9.06 14.32
N PHE A 124 8.26 -9.32 13.02
CA PHE A 124 8.14 -10.66 12.43
C PHE A 124 9.35 -11.05 11.57
N GLY A 125 10.54 -10.54 11.94
CA GLY A 125 11.81 -10.91 11.30
C GLY A 125 11.92 -10.43 9.85
N PHE A 126 11.33 -9.27 9.53
CA PHE A 126 11.39 -8.62 8.21
C PHE A 126 10.85 -9.47 7.04
N ARG A 127 10.02 -10.47 7.31
CA ARG A 127 9.40 -11.35 6.31
C ARG A 127 7.88 -11.15 6.29
N GLY A 128 7.42 -10.24 5.45
CA GLY A 128 6.01 -9.83 5.35
C GLY A 128 5.32 -10.21 4.04
N GLY A 129 4.31 -9.41 3.69
CA GLY A 129 3.49 -9.59 2.49
C GLY A 129 4.01 -8.86 1.25
N LYS A 130 3.08 -8.49 0.35
CA LYS A 130 3.37 -7.80 -0.92
C LYS A 130 2.85 -6.36 -0.99
N GLY A 131 2.04 -5.94 -0.03
CA GLY A 131 1.58 -4.56 0.09
C GLY A 131 0.36 -4.17 -0.74
N VAL A 132 -0.31 -5.11 -1.42
CA VAL A 132 -1.45 -4.79 -2.31
C VAL A 132 -2.62 -4.16 -1.55
N LEU A 133 -3.10 -4.81 -0.48
CA LEU A 133 -4.18 -4.27 0.37
C LEU A 133 -3.74 -3.01 1.11
N THR A 134 -2.50 -2.95 1.55
CA THR A 134 -1.93 -1.76 2.21
C THR A 134 -1.91 -0.56 1.24
N THR A 135 -1.56 -0.79 -0.04
CA THR A 135 -1.62 0.25 -1.08
C THR A 135 -3.07 0.66 -1.36
N LEU A 136 -4.00 -0.30 -1.43
CA LEU A 136 -5.42 0.01 -1.61
C LEU A 136 -5.96 0.88 -0.47
N GLY A 137 -5.67 0.51 0.80
CA GLY A 137 -6.10 1.30 1.96
C GLY A 137 -5.49 2.71 1.99
N MET A 138 -4.21 2.85 1.63
CA MET A 138 -3.56 4.15 1.45
C MET A 138 -4.32 4.99 0.41
N MET A 139 -4.61 4.42 -0.76
CA MET A 139 -5.25 5.16 -1.85
C MET A 139 -6.72 5.51 -1.56
N LEU A 140 -7.43 4.73 -0.75
CA LEU A 140 -8.77 5.09 -0.30
C LEU A 140 -8.81 6.43 0.47
N ILE A 141 -7.72 6.78 1.17
CA ILE A 141 -7.60 8.08 1.87
C ILE A 141 -7.02 9.19 0.97
N LEU A 142 -6.15 8.85 0.02
CA LEU A 142 -5.51 9.83 -0.86
C LEU A 142 -6.41 10.21 -2.03
N ASP A 143 -6.94 9.22 -2.74
CA ASP A 143 -7.91 9.37 -3.83
C ASP A 143 -8.72 8.08 -3.99
N TRP A 144 -9.91 8.05 -3.39
CA TRP A 144 -10.81 6.90 -3.43
C TRP A 144 -11.24 6.50 -4.84
N ARG A 145 -11.30 7.45 -5.79
CA ARG A 145 -11.68 7.20 -7.20
C ARG A 145 -10.63 6.33 -7.88
N VAL A 146 -9.36 6.73 -7.73
CA VAL A 146 -8.20 5.95 -8.21
C VAL A 146 -8.18 4.57 -7.55
N ALA A 147 -8.41 4.51 -6.22
CA ALA A 147 -8.47 3.26 -5.47
C ALA A 147 -9.53 2.30 -6.03
N LEU A 148 -10.75 2.78 -6.27
CA LEU A 148 -11.85 1.96 -6.79
C LEU A 148 -11.61 1.49 -8.23
N ILE A 149 -11.05 2.33 -9.11
CA ILE A 149 -10.72 1.91 -10.47
C ILE A 149 -9.59 0.87 -10.46
N CYS A 150 -8.55 1.07 -9.64
CA CYS A 150 -7.50 0.05 -9.46
C CYS A 150 -8.06 -1.27 -8.92
N LEU A 151 -9.02 -1.22 -7.98
CA LEU A 151 -9.73 -2.40 -7.48
C LEU A 151 -10.55 -3.08 -8.58
N ALA A 152 -11.22 -2.32 -9.44
CA ALA A 152 -11.95 -2.85 -10.58
C ALA A 152 -11.01 -3.54 -11.58
N VAL A 153 -9.86 -2.92 -11.91
CA VAL A 153 -8.82 -3.53 -12.76
C VAL A 153 -8.28 -4.81 -12.13
N PHE A 154 -7.95 -4.77 -10.83
CA PHE A 154 -7.50 -5.95 -10.08
C PHE A 154 -8.52 -7.10 -10.19
N THR A 155 -9.80 -6.80 -9.96
CA THR A 155 -10.88 -7.78 -9.96
C THR A 155 -11.10 -8.34 -11.35
N ALA A 156 -11.21 -7.48 -12.38
CA ALA A 156 -11.42 -7.89 -13.76
C ALA A 156 -10.28 -8.81 -14.26
N MET A 157 -9.03 -8.38 -14.10
CA MET A 157 -7.87 -9.16 -14.52
C MET A 157 -7.73 -10.46 -13.72
N GLY A 158 -8.00 -10.38 -12.40
CA GLY A 158 -7.99 -11.55 -11.52
C GLY A 158 -9.05 -12.60 -11.90
N LEU A 159 -10.25 -12.19 -12.30
CA LEU A 159 -11.33 -13.08 -12.72
C LEU A 159 -11.13 -13.64 -14.13
N ILE A 160 -10.78 -12.79 -15.11
CA ILE A 160 -10.57 -13.20 -16.51
C ILE A 160 -9.46 -14.26 -16.59
N PHE A 161 -8.31 -13.99 -16.00
CA PHE A 161 -7.14 -14.88 -16.07
C PHE A 161 -7.08 -15.90 -14.92
N LYS A 162 -7.99 -15.79 -13.95
CA LYS A 162 -8.01 -16.60 -12.73
C LYS A 162 -6.73 -16.52 -11.90
N MET A 163 -6.01 -15.39 -11.96
CA MET A 163 -4.73 -15.16 -11.27
C MET A 163 -4.75 -13.85 -10.47
N VAL A 164 -4.76 -13.96 -9.13
CA VAL A 164 -4.74 -12.79 -8.21
C VAL A 164 -3.49 -11.94 -8.42
N SER A 165 -2.34 -12.56 -8.68
CA SER A 165 -1.07 -11.86 -8.89
C SER A 165 -1.07 -10.99 -10.16
N LEU A 166 -1.69 -11.46 -11.25
CA LEU A 166 -1.83 -10.68 -12.48
C LEU A 166 -2.72 -9.45 -12.24
N GLY A 167 -3.84 -9.62 -11.53
CA GLY A 167 -4.69 -8.51 -11.12
C GLY A 167 -3.92 -7.46 -10.31
N SER A 168 -3.08 -7.90 -9.35
CA SER A 168 -2.25 -7.00 -8.54
C SER A 168 -1.23 -6.21 -9.37
N ILE A 169 -0.59 -6.86 -10.34
CA ILE A 169 0.40 -6.23 -11.22
C ILE A 169 -0.28 -5.19 -12.11
N CYS A 170 -1.41 -5.55 -12.75
CA CYS A 170 -2.16 -4.64 -13.60
C CYS A 170 -2.66 -3.41 -12.83
N ALA A 171 -3.23 -3.61 -11.64
CA ALA A 171 -3.64 -2.51 -10.76
C ALA A 171 -2.46 -1.61 -10.37
N GLY A 172 -1.29 -2.21 -10.06
CA GLY A 172 -0.07 -1.47 -9.75
C GLY A 172 0.41 -0.59 -10.91
N ILE A 173 0.36 -1.09 -12.16
CA ILE A 173 0.72 -0.32 -13.36
C ILE A 173 -0.30 0.79 -13.61
N THR A 174 -1.58 0.54 -13.40
CA THR A 174 -2.66 1.51 -13.62
C THR A 174 -2.61 2.67 -12.61
N LEU A 175 -2.10 2.42 -11.40
CA LEU A 175 -2.10 3.37 -10.30
C LEU A 175 -1.48 4.74 -10.64
N PRO A 176 -0.22 4.86 -11.11
CA PRO A 176 0.36 6.17 -11.42
C PRO A 176 -0.31 6.85 -12.62
N ILE A 177 -0.83 6.09 -13.57
CA ILE A 177 -1.54 6.60 -14.75
C ILE A 177 -2.81 7.33 -14.30
N LEU A 178 -3.64 6.65 -13.49
CA LEU A 178 -4.88 7.23 -12.98
C LEU A 178 -4.60 8.43 -12.05
N THR A 179 -3.56 8.35 -11.21
CA THR A 179 -3.14 9.47 -10.35
C THR A 179 -2.83 10.72 -11.19
N GLY A 180 -2.15 10.55 -12.33
CA GLY A 180 -1.89 11.66 -13.25
C GLY A 180 -3.15 12.20 -13.91
N ILE A 181 -4.01 11.33 -14.42
CA ILE A 181 -5.26 11.71 -15.10
C ILE A 181 -6.18 12.46 -14.12
N PHE A 182 -6.49 11.89 -12.97
CA PHE A 182 -7.39 12.53 -11.99
C PHE A 182 -6.78 13.81 -11.45
N GLY A 183 -5.51 13.80 -11.05
CA GLY A 183 -4.86 14.98 -10.51
C GLY A 183 -4.78 16.16 -11.48
N ARG A 184 -4.58 15.90 -12.77
CA ARG A 184 -4.46 16.97 -13.77
C ARG A 184 -5.76 17.38 -14.40
N LEU A 185 -6.56 16.41 -14.86
CA LEU A 185 -7.71 16.67 -15.70
C LEU A 185 -9.02 16.84 -14.90
N VAL A 186 -9.12 16.23 -13.73
CA VAL A 186 -10.31 16.28 -12.90
C VAL A 186 -10.16 17.31 -11.77
N ASP A 187 -9.05 17.25 -11.02
CA ASP A 187 -8.84 18.09 -9.84
C ASP A 187 -8.14 19.42 -10.17
N GLY A 188 -7.65 19.60 -11.39
CA GLY A 188 -6.96 20.82 -11.81
C GLY A 188 -5.70 21.16 -11.03
N ASN A 189 -5.06 20.17 -10.41
CA ASN A 189 -3.87 20.37 -9.60
C ASN A 189 -2.72 20.95 -10.42
N SER A 190 -1.83 21.70 -9.75
CA SER A 190 -0.63 22.23 -10.39
C SER A 190 0.24 21.09 -10.95
N ALA A 191 0.91 21.33 -12.09
CA ALA A 191 1.76 20.32 -12.73
C ALA A 191 2.77 19.69 -11.77
N ALA A 192 3.29 20.46 -10.85
CA ALA A 192 4.26 19.99 -9.88
C ALA A 192 3.65 19.12 -8.75
N THR A 193 2.42 19.39 -8.31
CA THR A 193 1.70 18.51 -7.39
C THR A 193 1.40 17.18 -8.07
N VAL A 194 0.93 17.23 -9.31
CA VAL A 194 0.65 16.03 -10.11
C VAL A 194 1.92 15.21 -10.30
N LEU A 195 3.04 15.83 -10.68
CA LEU A 195 4.32 15.15 -10.87
C LEU A 195 4.80 14.47 -9.57
N PHE A 196 4.66 15.16 -8.42
CA PHE A 196 4.96 14.57 -7.12
C PHE A 196 4.10 13.32 -6.85
N CYS A 197 2.78 13.40 -7.04
CA CYS A 197 1.88 12.27 -6.83
C CYS A 197 2.18 11.10 -7.78
N ILE A 198 2.46 11.38 -9.06
CA ILE A 198 2.88 10.36 -10.03
C ILE A 198 4.19 9.71 -9.59
N ALA A 199 5.19 10.48 -9.17
CA ALA A 199 6.47 9.94 -8.72
C ALA A 199 6.30 9.01 -7.51
N MET A 200 5.50 9.42 -6.52
CA MET A 200 5.22 8.60 -5.33
C MET A 200 4.45 7.32 -5.67
N THR A 201 3.40 7.41 -6.48
CA THR A 201 2.62 6.23 -6.89
C THR A 201 3.41 5.31 -7.82
N THR A 202 4.31 5.85 -8.64
CA THR A 202 5.25 5.06 -9.45
C THR A 202 6.24 4.30 -8.57
N ALA A 203 6.82 4.94 -7.56
CA ALA A 203 7.71 4.27 -6.61
C ALA A 203 6.98 3.11 -5.90
N ILE A 204 5.74 3.32 -5.46
CA ILE A 204 4.91 2.28 -4.86
C ILE A 204 4.61 1.15 -5.85
N ALA A 205 4.26 1.47 -7.09
CA ALA A 205 4.00 0.48 -8.15
C ALA A 205 5.26 -0.37 -8.43
N LEU A 206 6.43 0.25 -8.49
CA LEU A 206 7.70 -0.46 -8.68
C LEU A 206 7.99 -1.41 -7.51
N ILE A 207 7.77 -0.99 -6.27
CA ILE A 207 7.91 -1.84 -5.08
C ILE A 207 6.95 -3.04 -5.17
N LEU A 208 5.69 -2.82 -5.53
CA LEU A 208 4.70 -3.89 -5.72
C LEU A 208 5.13 -4.88 -6.81
N ILE A 209 5.55 -4.38 -7.97
CA ILE A 209 6.00 -5.21 -9.09
C ILE A 209 7.24 -6.02 -8.68
N PHE A 210 8.20 -5.41 -8.00
CA PHE A 210 9.38 -6.09 -7.48
C PHE A 210 8.99 -7.27 -6.55
N LYS A 211 8.03 -7.06 -5.64
CA LYS A 211 7.51 -8.12 -4.76
C LYS A 211 6.71 -9.19 -5.51
N HIS A 212 6.31 -8.93 -6.75
CA HIS A 212 5.63 -9.90 -7.62
C HIS A 212 6.56 -10.60 -8.62
N ILE A 213 7.88 -10.33 -8.62
CA ILE A 213 8.83 -11.02 -9.52
C ILE A 213 8.71 -12.56 -9.46
N PRO A 214 8.59 -13.21 -8.28
CA PRO A 214 8.38 -14.66 -8.24
C PRO A 214 7.08 -15.11 -8.92
N ASN A 215 6.02 -14.28 -8.84
CA ASN A 215 4.74 -14.56 -9.51
C ASN A 215 4.87 -14.37 -11.02
N ILE A 216 5.54 -13.30 -11.48
CA ILE A 216 5.79 -13.05 -12.90
C ILE A 216 6.54 -14.25 -13.52
N LYS A 217 7.59 -14.74 -12.85
CA LYS A 217 8.30 -15.95 -13.30
C LYS A 217 7.38 -17.17 -13.41
N ARG A 218 6.43 -17.36 -12.46
CA ARG A 218 5.46 -18.47 -12.54
C ARG A 218 4.40 -18.26 -13.61
N ILE A 219 3.96 -17.02 -13.84
CA ILE A 219 3.03 -16.67 -14.93
C ILE A 219 3.65 -17.04 -16.29
N ILE A 220 4.89 -16.62 -16.53
CA ILE A 220 5.61 -16.91 -17.77
C ILE A 220 5.78 -18.43 -17.97
N LYS A 221 6.04 -19.18 -16.89
CA LYS A 221 6.16 -20.65 -16.93
C LYS A 221 4.81 -21.39 -16.94
N GLY A 222 3.67 -20.70 -16.90
CA GLY A 222 2.36 -21.33 -16.82
C GLY A 222 2.05 -22.05 -15.50
N THR A 223 2.84 -21.79 -14.44
CA THR A 223 2.74 -22.48 -13.13
C THR A 223 2.16 -21.62 -12.01
N GLU A 224 1.65 -20.41 -12.34
CA GLU A 224 1.02 -19.55 -11.33
C GLU A 224 -0.29 -20.13 -10.83
N SER A 225 -0.52 -20.04 -9.52
CA SER A 225 -1.72 -20.59 -8.87
C SER A 225 -2.99 -19.89 -9.34
N LYS A 226 -3.94 -20.64 -9.88
CA LYS A 226 -5.24 -20.13 -10.33
C LYS A 226 -6.27 -20.07 -9.19
N ILE A 227 -7.21 -19.14 -9.30
CA ILE A 227 -8.37 -19.06 -8.40
C ILE A 227 -9.23 -20.31 -8.60
N GLY A 228 -9.56 -21.01 -7.50
CA GLY A 228 -10.39 -22.22 -7.53
C GLY A 228 -9.66 -23.51 -7.87
N SER A 229 -8.36 -23.49 -8.17
CA SER A 229 -7.60 -24.74 -8.32
C SER A 229 -7.40 -25.40 -6.95
N LYS A 230 -7.92 -26.60 -6.76
CA LYS A 230 -7.51 -27.48 -5.64
C LYS A 230 -6.05 -27.86 -5.89
N LYS A 231 -5.20 -27.68 -4.90
CA LYS A 231 -3.92 -28.38 -4.84
C LYS A 231 -4.12 -29.79 -4.39
#